data_3dc72987b91799f2d0e2bd52f0f0d8f6
#
_entry.id   3dc72987b91799f2d0e2bd52f0f0d8f6
#
_cell.length_a   1.000
_cell.length_b   1.000
_cell.length_c   1.000
_cell.angle_alpha   90.00
_cell.angle_beta   90.00
_cell.angle_gamma   90.00
#
_symmetry.space_group_name_H-M   'P 1'
#
loop_
_entity.id
_entity.type
_entity.pdbx_description
1 polymer ?
#
loop_
_entity_poly.entity_id
_entity_poly.type
_entity_poly.pdbx_seq_one_letter_code
_entity_poly.pdbx_strand_id
1 'polypeptide(L)'
;MSQMTPREIVEELDKHIVGQKAAKRAVAIALRNRWRRQQVAENLRPEITPKNILMIGPTGVGKTEIARRLARLAKAPFIKVEATKFTEVGYVGREVDSIVRDLVEIAVKMTREEEISKVRHRAADAAEDRVLDALLPRATAGFTGDTAPRDNDTRQRFRKMLREGELDDREIEIEVRALPVGVEIMAPPGMEEMTQQLQGMFQNLGGGRSRQRKLKIKEALKLLVDEEAAKMVNEEELKARAVENAEQNGIVFIDEIDKIARRQETTGADVSREGVQRDLLPLVEGCTVNTKYGTVKTDHVLFIASGAFHMSKPSDLIPELQGRLPIRVELEPLLVQDFVRILTEPDASLCRQYSALLATEGVDLEFEASGVQRLAEVAFEVNERTENIGARRLHTVMERLLESVSFDAADRSGSRVVVDRDYVEGNLGELARDQDLSRYIL
;
A
#
# COMPACT_ATOMS: atom_id res chain seq x y z
N MET A 1 -8.22 16.04 2.94
CA MET A 1 -9.02 15.28 1.96
C MET A 1 -8.98 15.95 0.60
N SER A 2 -9.00 15.17 -0.47
CA SER A 2 -9.08 15.68 -1.85
C SER A 2 -10.38 16.47 -2.06
N GLN A 3 -10.28 17.71 -2.55
CA GLN A 3 -11.44 18.53 -2.93
C GLN A 3 -12.02 18.11 -4.30
N MET A 4 -11.47 17.08 -4.91
CA MET A 4 -11.85 16.59 -6.24
C MET A 4 -13.34 16.28 -6.33
N THR A 5 -13.92 16.65 -7.45
CA THR A 5 -15.29 16.24 -7.82
C THR A 5 -15.33 14.75 -8.18
N PRO A 6 -16.52 14.11 -8.18
CA PRO A 6 -16.62 12.71 -8.61
C PRO A 6 -16.12 12.47 -10.04
N ARG A 7 -16.24 13.45 -10.95
CA ARG A 7 -15.72 13.35 -12.32
C ARG A 7 -14.19 13.33 -12.35
N GLU A 8 -13.55 14.25 -11.65
CA GLU A 8 -12.09 14.28 -11.52
C GLU A 8 -11.54 13.02 -10.86
N ILE A 9 -12.24 12.44 -9.86
CA ILE A 9 -11.87 11.17 -9.26
C ILE A 9 -11.93 10.03 -10.29
N VAL A 10 -12.96 10.00 -11.15
CA VAL A 10 -13.06 9.00 -12.21
C VAL A 10 -11.94 9.19 -13.24
N GLU A 11 -11.65 10.42 -13.65
CA GLU A 11 -10.54 10.73 -14.58
C GLU A 11 -9.18 10.29 -14.02
N GLU A 12 -8.94 10.50 -12.71
CA GLU A 12 -7.70 10.00 -12.07
C GLU A 12 -7.66 8.46 -12.01
N LEU A 13 -8.79 7.81 -11.79
CA LEU A 13 -8.88 6.36 -11.85
C LEU A 13 -8.69 5.83 -13.28
N ASP A 14 -9.14 6.56 -14.30
CA ASP A 14 -9.00 6.20 -15.71
C ASP A 14 -7.53 6.14 -16.16
N LYS A 15 -6.64 6.90 -15.54
CA LYS A 15 -5.19 6.84 -15.79
C LYS A 15 -4.55 5.48 -15.41
N HIS A 16 -5.25 4.68 -14.63
CA HIS A 16 -4.71 3.43 -14.08
C HIS A 16 -5.55 2.20 -14.38
N ILE A 17 -6.84 2.38 -14.62
CA ILE A 17 -7.81 1.30 -14.72
C ILE A 17 -8.63 1.49 -15.98
N VAL A 18 -8.59 0.50 -16.85
CA VAL A 18 -9.36 0.49 -18.09
C VAL A 18 -10.79 0.01 -17.82
N GLY A 19 -11.77 0.63 -18.46
CA GLY A 19 -13.17 0.23 -18.36
C GLY A 19 -13.78 0.46 -16.97
N GLN A 20 -14.66 -0.43 -16.54
CA GLN A 20 -15.29 -0.51 -15.22
C GLN A 20 -15.97 0.80 -14.75
N LYS A 21 -16.69 1.48 -15.65
CA LYS A 21 -17.27 2.82 -15.41
C LYS A 21 -18.20 2.86 -14.21
N ALA A 22 -19.05 1.84 -14.03
CA ALA A 22 -19.99 1.77 -12.91
C ALA A 22 -19.29 1.70 -11.57
N ALA A 23 -18.24 0.86 -11.45
CA ALA A 23 -17.45 0.70 -10.24
C ALA A 23 -16.69 1.98 -9.89
N LYS A 24 -16.02 2.60 -10.85
CA LYS A 24 -15.32 3.89 -10.67
C LYS A 24 -16.29 4.99 -10.19
N ARG A 25 -17.46 5.07 -10.79
CA ARG A 25 -18.50 6.03 -10.38
C ARG A 25 -18.97 5.80 -8.95
N ALA A 26 -19.23 4.56 -8.56
CA ALA A 26 -19.68 4.22 -7.22
C ALA A 26 -18.63 4.61 -6.14
N VAL A 27 -17.37 4.26 -6.36
CA VAL A 27 -16.29 4.60 -5.42
C VAL A 27 -16.01 6.11 -5.39
N ALA A 28 -16.11 6.80 -6.53
CA ALA A 28 -15.96 8.25 -6.59
C ALA A 28 -17.05 8.99 -5.80
N ILE A 29 -18.30 8.53 -5.90
CA ILE A 29 -19.42 9.06 -5.10
C ILE A 29 -19.18 8.79 -3.62
N ALA A 30 -18.74 7.57 -3.24
CA ALA A 30 -18.45 7.23 -1.85
C ALA A 30 -17.36 8.13 -1.25
N LEU A 31 -16.27 8.37 -2.00
CA LEU A 31 -15.22 9.30 -1.56
C LEU A 31 -15.74 10.73 -1.41
N ARG A 32 -16.50 11.22 -2.41
CA ARG A 32 -17.06 12.58 -2.35
C ARG A 32 -18.05 12.75 -1.20
N ASN A 33 -18.81 11.72 -0.86
CA ASN A 33 -19.76 11.76 0.24
C ASN A 33 -19.04 11.91 1.60
N ARG A 34 -17.83 11.36 1.76
CA ARG A 34 -16.99 11.65 2.93
C ARG A 34 -16.64 13.13 3.06
N TRP A 35 -16.21 13.75 1.97
CA TRP A 35 -15.95 15.19 1.96
C TRP A 35 -17.21 15.99 2.26
N ARG A 36 -18.37 15.64 1.64
CA ARG A 36 -19.66 16.29 1.92
C ARG A 36 -20.04 16.19 3.38
N ARG A 37 -19.86 15.00 3.99
CA ARG A 37 -20.14 14.77 5.40
C ARG A 37 -19.36 15.73 6.31
N GLN A 38 -18.13 16.03 6.00
CA GLN A 38 -17.31 16.97 6.79
C GLN A 38 -17.81 18.42 6.69
N GLN A 39 -18.58 18.76 5.65
CA GLN A 39 -19.17 20.09 5.48
C GLN A 39 -20.57 20.22 6.12
N VAL A 40 -21.14 19.12 6.60
CA VAL A 40 -22.45 19.10 7.24
C VAL A 40 -22.31 19.56 8.70
N ALA A 41 -23.38 20.17 9.23
CA ALA A 41 -23.44 20.60 10.62
C ALA A 41 -23.12 19.48 11.61
N GLU A 42 -22.47 19.82 12.73
CA GLU A 42 -21.93 18.86 13.69
C GLU A 42 -22.96 17.90 14.28
N ASN A 43 -24.18 18.37 14.49
CA ASN A 43 -25.29 17.57 15.03
C ASN A 43 -25.76 16.46 14.08
N LEU A 44 -25.63 16.65 12.76
CA LEU A 44 -26.06 15.66 11.75
C LEU A 44 -24.89 14.78 11.28
N ARG A 45 -23.67 15.22 11.47
CA ARG A 45 -22.47 14.50 10.99
C ARG A 45 -22.32 13.07 11.53
N PRO A 46 -22.59 12.78 12.81
CA PRO A 46 -22.54 11.41 13.34
C PRO A 46 -23.55 10.45 12.70
N GLU A 47 -24.72 10.96 12.31
CA GLU A 47 -25.80 10.14 11.72
C GLU A 47 -25.51 9.71 10.25
N ILE A 48 -24.53 10.37 9.61
CA ILE A 48 -24.20 10.07 8.23
C ILE A 48 -23.11 9.01 8.18
N THR A 49 -23.53 7.74 7.97
CA THR A 49 -22.62 6.61 7.79
C THR A 49 -22.22 6.41 6.32
N PRO A 50 -21.02 5.89 6.02
CA PRO A 50 -20.62 5.52 4.67
C PRO A 50 -21.58 4.48 4.09
N LYS A 51 -21.79 4.53 2.78
CA LYS A 51 -22.52 3.48 2.07
C LYS A 51 -21.51 2.46 1.54
N ASN A 52 -21.48 1.30 2.17
CA ASN A 52 -20.55 0.23 1.80
C ASN A 52 -20.88 -0.34 0.42
N ILE A 53 -19.85 -0.89 -0.24
CA ILE A 53 -19.93 -1.30 -1.65
C ILE A 53 -19.66 -2.80 -1.75
N LEU A 54 -20.47 -3.51 -2.52
CA LEU A 54 -20.21 -4.86 -2.96
C LEU A 54 -19.84 -4.86 -4.44
N MET A 55 -18.60 -5.22 -4.75
CA MET A 55 -18.09 -5.37 -6.11
C MET A 55 -18.20 -6.82 -6.55
N ILE A 56 -18.94 -7.07 -7.61
CA ILE A 56 -19.21 -8.40 -8.16
C ILE A 56 -18.54 -8.50 -9.53
N GLY A 57 -17.84 -9.57 -9.81
CA GLY A 57 -17.26 -9.79 -11.13
C GLY A 57 -16.06 -10.72 -11.13
N PRO A 58 -15.59 -11.16 -12.31
CA PRO A 58 -14.52 -12.13 -12.45
C PRO A 58 -13.22 -11.72 -11.77
N THR A 59 -12.32 -12.69 -11.60
CA THR A 59 -10.97 -12.43 -11.10
C THR A 59 -10.18 -11.58 -12.12
N GLY A 60 -9.31 -10.69 -11.63
CA GLY A 60 -8.39 -9.91 -12.48
C GLY A 60 -9.00 -8.77 -13.28
N VAL A 61 -10.27 -8.37 -13.02
CA VAL A 61 -10.92 -7.23 -13.72
C VAL A 61 -10.67 -5.87 -13.05
N GLY A 62 -9.84 -5.81 -12.00
CA GLY A 62 -9.44 -4.56 -11.36
C GLY A 62 -10.14 -4.20 -10.05
N LYS A 63 -10.97 -5.08 -9.45
CA LYS A 63 -11.70 -4.80 -8.19
C LYS A 63 -10.79 -4.23 -7.09
N THR A 64 -9.73 -4.94 -6.76
CA THR A 64 -8.76 -4.51 -5.73
C THR A 64 -8.03 -3.23 -6.11
N GLU A 65 -7.68 -3.07 -7.38
CA GLU A 65 -6.92 -1.91 -7.86
C GLU A 65 -7.76 -0.63 -7.79
N ILE A 66 -9.06 -0.70 -8.11
CA ILE A 66 -9.99 0.42 -7.93
C ILE A 66 -9.97 0.91 -6.47
N ALA A 67 -10.12 0.01 -5.51
CA ALA A 67 -10.13 0.36 -4.09
C ALA A 67 -8.78 0.92 -3.62
N ARG A 68 -7.66 0.32 -4.06
CA ARG A 68 -6.30 0.78 -3.72
C ARG A 68 -6.03 2.17 -4.27
N ARG A 69 -6.38 2.44 -5.53
CA ARG A 69 -6.21 3.77 -6.14
C ARG A 69 -7.08 4.82 -5.49
N LEU A 70 -8.33 4.47 -5.17
CA LEU A 70 -9.21 5.34 -4.40
C LEU A 70 -8.59 5.76 -3.07
N ALA A 71 -8.06 4.80 -2.33
CA ALA A 71 -7.43 5.07 -1.04
C ALA A 71 -6.19 5.98 -1.17
N ARG A 72 -5.38 5.80 -2.21
CA ARG A 72 -4.24 6.68 -2.51
C ARG A 72 -4.68 8.10 -2.84
N LEU A 73 -5.70 8.27 -3.67
CA LEU A 73 -6.27 9.58 -3.99
C LEU A 73 -6.84 10.30 -2.75
N ALA A 74 -7.48 9.52 -1.88
CA ALA A 74 -8.02 10.02 -0.62
C ALA A 74 -6.95 10.31 0.44
N LYS A 75 -5.72 9.83 0.27
CA LYS A 75 -4.70 9.74 1.33
C LYS A 75 -5.26 9.10 2.60
N ALA A 76 -6.03 8.03 2.41
CA ALA A 76 -6.74 7.32 3.47
C ALA A 76 -6.00 6.06 3.90
N PRO A 77 -6.03 5.69 5.18
CA PRO A 77 -5.59 4.38 5.62
C PRO A 77 -6.35 3.28 4.88
N PHE A 78 -5.63 2.32 4.31
CA PHE A 78 -6.20 1.27 3.48
C PHE A 78 -5.64 -0.09 3.86
N ILE A 79 -6.54 -1.03 4.10
CA ILE A 79 -6.18 -2.43 4.28
C ILE A 79 -6.96 -3.32 3.32
N LYS A 80 -6.26 -4.29 2.73
CA LYS A 80 -6.85 -5.40 1.99
C LYS A 80 -6.76 -6.66 2.84
N VAL A 81 -7.88 -7.32 3.02
CA VAL A 81 -7.99 -8.63 3.68
C VAL A 81 -8.75 -9.60 2.80
N GLU A 82 -8.50 -10.89 2.97
CA GLU A 82 -9.25 -11.95 2.31
C GLU A 82 -10.18 -12.57 3.34
N ALA A 83 -11.47 -12.66 3.02
CA ALA A 83 -12.49 -13.19 3.94
C ALA A 83 -12.18 -14.62 4.42
N THR A 84 -11.52 -15.40 3.58
CA THR A 84 -11.13 -16.80 3.85
C THR A 84 -10.04 -16.96 4.90
N LYS A 85 -9.32 -15.87 5.26
CA LYS A 85 -8.25 -15.90 6.28
C LYS A 85 -8.78 -15.80 7.71
N PHE A 86 -10.06 -15.47 7.86
CA PHE A 86 -10.69 -15.35 9.16
C PHE A 86 -11.38 -16.65 9.56
N THR A 87 -11.41 -16.91 10.84
CA THR A 87 -12.13 -18.02 11.44
C THR A 87 -13.11 -17.47 12.46
N GLU A 88 -14.19 -18.22 12.68
CA GLU A 88 -15.18 -17.90 13.72
C GLU A 88 -14.49 -17.78 15.09
N VAL A 89 -14.95 -16.84 15.90
CA VAL A 89 -14.44 -16.61 17.27
C VAL A 89 -14.45 -17.90 18.09
N GLY A 90 -13.31 -18.23 18.67
CA GLY A 90 -13.09 -19.46 19.46
C GLY A 90 -12.40 -20.60 18.70
N TYR A 91 -12.16 -20.48 17.40
CA TYR A 91 -11.33 -21.40 16.62
C TYR A 91 -9.92 -20.85 16.40
N VAL A 92 -8.97 -21.75 16.15
CA VAL A 92 -7.59 -21.34 15.82
C VAL A 92 -7.56 -20.66 14.47
N GLY A 93 -7.30 -19.36 14.45
CA GLY A 93 -7.25 -18.55 13.24
C GLY A 93 -7.17 -17.06 13.57
N ARG A 94 -7.32 -16.25 12.54
CA ARG A 94 -7.24 -14.79 12.67
C ARG A 94 -8.63 -14.21 12.98
N GLU A 95 -8.73 -13.46 14.07
CA GLU A 95 -9.96 -12.75 14.45
C GLU A 95 -10.22 -11.56 13.52
N VAL A 96 -11.49 -11.25 13.27
CA VAL A 96 -11.90 -10.13 12.42
C VAL A 96 -11.51 -8.77 12.98
N ASP A 97 -11.41 -8.62 14.31
CA ASP A 97 -10.95 -7.39 14.98
C ASP A 97 -9.52 -6.99 14.58
N SER A 98 -8.70 -7.96 14.17
CA SER A 98 -7.36 -7.68 13.65
C SER A 98 -7.37 -6.75 12.43
N ILE A 99 -8.47 -6.70 11.66
CA ILE A 99 -8.65 -5.78 10.52
C ILE A 99 -8.51 -4.33 10.99
N VAL A 100 -9.17 -4.00 12.10
CA VAL A 100 -9.15 -2.63 12.65
C VAL A 100 -7.81 -2.33 13.28
N ARG A 101 -7.22 -3.30 14.00
CA ARG A 101 -5.87 -3.15 14.59
C ARG A 101 -4.83 -2.84 13.51
N ASP A 102 -4.82 -3.58 12.41
CA ASP A 102 -3.91 -3.36 11.28
C ASP A 102 -4.21 -2.05 10.55
N LEU A 103 -5.49 -1.67 10.38
CA LEU A 103 -5.87 -0.40 9.76
C LEU A 103 -5.31 0.79 10.53
N VAL A 104 -5.40 0.75 11.86
CA VAL A 104 -4.85 1.80 12.73
C VAL A 104 -3.33 1.83 12.67
N GLU A 105 -2.67 0.67 12.60
CA GLU A 105 -1.23 0.61 12.44
C GLU A 105 -0.75 1.27 11.15
N ILE A 106 -1.47 1.03 10.05
CA ILE A 106 -1.24 1.72 8.78
C ILE A 106 -1.49 3.24 8.93
N ALA A 107 -2.57 3.64 9.62
CA ALA A 107 -2.86 5.05 9.86
C ALA A 107 -1.76 5.75 10.67
N VAL A 108 -1.22 5.10 11.71
CA VAL A 108 -0.10 5.61 12.52
C VAL A 108 1.15 5.79 11.65
N LYS A 109 1.47 4.80 10.83
CA LYS A 109 2.62 4.89 9.91
C LYS A 109 2.45 6.04 8.92
N MET A 110 1.30 6.15 8.28
CA MET A 110 1.00 7.24 7.32
C MET A 110 1.05 8.62 7.98
N THR A 111 0.46 8.77 9.16
CA THR A 111 0.45 10.04 9.91
C THR A 111 1.87 10.42 10.32
N ARG A 112 2.67 9.44 10.75
CA ARG A 112 4.09 9.64 11.11
C ARG A 112 4.91 10.12 9.92
N GLU A 113 4.78 9.48 8.76
CA GLU A 113 5.45 9.88 7.53
C GLU A 113 5.06 11.31 7.10
N GLU A 114 3.78 11.66 7.25
CA GLU A 114 3.30 13.01 6.97
C GLU A 114 3.90 14.05 7.93
N GLU A 115 3.89 13.79 9.25
CA GLU A 115 4.45 14.69 10.25
C GLU A 115 5.98 14.84 10.09
N ILE A 116 6.69 13.75 9.86
CA ILE A 116 8.14 13.79 9.54
C ILE A 116 8.39 14.64 8.31
N SER A 117 7.59 14.50 7.25
CA SER A 117 7.71 15.30 6.03
C SER A 117 7.57 16.81 6.32
N LYS A 118 6.64 17.21 7.19
CA LYS A 118 6.40 18.62 7.57
C LYS A 118 7.58 19.22 8.33
N VAL A 119 8.23 18.43 9.19
CA VAL A 119 9.34 18.91 10.03
C VAL A 119 10.72 18.68 9.41
N ARG A 120 10.79 17.99 8.28
CA ARG A 120 12.06 17.53 7.66
C ARG A 120 13.05 18.67 7.41
N HIS A 121 12.59 19.83 6.96
CA HIS A 121 13.47 20.98 6.72
C HIS A 121 14.10 21.46 8.02
N ARG A 122 13.30 21.62 9.08
CA ARG A 122 13.79 22.01 10.41
C ARG A 122 14.70 20.94 11.03
N ALA A 123 14.38 19.69 10.80
CA ALA A 123 15.20 18.56 11.24
C ALA A 123 16.56 18.53 10.50
N ALA A 124 16.57 18.89 9.22
CA ALA A 124 17.82 19.00 8.46
C ALA A 124 18.74 20.12 9.01
N ASP A 125 18.18 21.27 9.32
CA ASP A 125 18.95 22.37 9.94
C ASP A 125 19.50 21.96 11.32
N ALA A 126 18.72 21.27 12.13
CA ALA A 126 19.16 20.76 13.44
C ALA A 126 20.24 19.65 13.30
N ALA A 127 20.13 18.80 12.29
CA ALA A 127 21.13 17.77 11.99
C ALA A 127 22.46 18.39 11.50
N GLU A 128 22.38 19.43 10.64
CA GLU A 128 23.56 20.21 10.25
C GLU A 128 24.27 20.80 11.47
N ASP A 129 23.53 21.37 12.41
CA ASP A 129 24.10 21.93 13.64
C ASP A 129 24.80 20.85 14.49
N ARG A 130 24.24 19.66 14.62
CA ARG A 130 24.89 18.52 15.31
C ARG A 130 26.16 18.04 14.63
N VAL A 131 26.18 18.00 13.30
CA VAL A 131 27.40 17.68 12.54
C VAL A 131 28.47 18.75 12.74
N LEU A 132 28.07 20.03 12.72
CA LEU A 132 28.99 21.14 12.98
C LEU A 132 29.53 21.10 14.42
N ASP A 133 28.73 20.74 15.41
CA ASP A 133 29.17 20.57 16.79
C ASP A 133 30.17 19.39 16.95
N ALA A 134 30.02 18.34 16.15
CA ALA A 134 30.99 17.21 16.11
C ALA A 134 32.30 17.59 15.40
N LEU A 135 32.22 18.44 14.37
CA LEU A 135 33.42 18.93 13.62
C LEU A 135 34.17 20.02 14.36
N LEU A 136 33.47 20.86 15.09
CA LEU A 136 33.97 22.03 15.84
C LEU A 136 33.53 21.91 17.30
N PRO A 137 34.16 21.04 18.09
CA PRO A 137 33.82 20.91 19.50
C PRO A 137 33.98 22.27 20.17
N ARG A 138 32.92 22.73 20.84
CA ARG A 138 32.99 23.97 21.61
C ARG A 138 34.10 23.82 22.62
N ALA A 139 35.10 24.73 22.55
CA ALA A 139 36.11 24.79 23.59
C ALA A 139 35.39 24.95 24.95
N THR A 140 35.58 23.98 25.84
CA THR A 140 35.10 24.05 27.21
C THR A 140 35.51 25.41 27.77
N ALA A 141 34.52 26.19 28.17
CA ALA A 141 34.70 27.54 28.68
C ALA A 141 35.66 27.53 29.89
N GLY A 142 36.94 27.71 29.61
CA GLY A 142 37.96 28.07 30.56
C GLY A 142 38.22 29.57 30.40
N PHE A 143 37.67 30.32 31.35
CA PHE A 143 38.10 31.63 31.80
C PHE A 143 39.03 32.44 30.81
N THR A 144 38.46 33.12 29.82
CA THR A 144 38.94 34.45 29.32
C THR A 144 37.94 34.91 28.24
N GLY A 145 37.36 36.10 28.47
CA GLY A 145 36.43 36.76 27.56
C GLY A 145 37.15 37.15 26.28
N ASP A 146 36.38 37.16 25.18
CA ASP A 146 36.70 37.76 23.87
C ASP A 146 36.97 36.80 22.70
N THR A 147 36.09 35.80 22.45
CA THR A 147 36.19 34.94 21.27
C THR A 147 34.88 34.73 20.50
N ALA A 148 33.84 35.54 20.72
CA ALA A 148 32.52 35.35 20.09
C ALA A 148 32.43 35.59 18.56
N PRO A 149 33.20 36.46 17.86
CA PRO A 149 33.00 36.71 16.45
C PRO A 149 33.65 35.67 15.51
N ARG A 150 34.85 35.15 15.86
CA ARG A 150 35.62 34.24 15.00
C ARG A 150 35.06 32.83 14.87
N ASP A 151 34.35 32.38 15.89
CA ASP A 151 33.73 31.04 15.92
C ASP A 151 32.53 30.98 14.97
N ASN A 152 31.83 32.10 14.80
CA ASN A 152 30.65 32.20 13.94
C ASN A 152 31.01 32.15 12.44
N ASP A 153 32.09 32.78 12.03
CA ASP A 153 32.55 32.80 10.63
C ASP A 153 33.09 31.42 10.20
N THR A 154 33.79 30.74 11.08
CA THR A 154 34.29 29.37 10.85
C THR A 154 33.11 28.39 10.73
N ARG A 155 32.14 28.50 11.62
CA ARG A 155 30.93 27.65 11.60
C ARG A 155 30.10 27.86 10.33
N GLN A 156 29.96 29.10 9.85
CA GLN A 156 29.30 29.42 8.58
C GLN A 156 30.04 28.87 7.35
N ARG A 157 31.38 28.92 7.35
CA ARG A 157 32.21 28.31 6.29
C ARG A 157 32.00 26.78 6.24
N PHE A 158 32.07 26.09 7.37
CA PHE A 158 31.85 24.67 7.43
C PHE A 158 30.42 24.30 7.04
N ARG A 159 29.41 25.10 7.41
CA ARG A 159 28.02 24.90 6.96
C ARG A 159 27.91 25.03 5.43
N LYS A 160 28.60 25.97 4.81
CA LYS A 160 28.62 26.11 3.36
C LYS A 160 29.24 24.89 2.70
N MET A 161 30.44 24.47 3.16
CA MET A 161 31.14 23.28 2.65
C MET A 161 30.28 21.99 2.84
N LEU A 162 29.53 21.89 3.93
CA LEU A 162 28.62 20.78 4.19
C LEU A 162 27.49 20.74 3.15
N ARG A 163 26.87 21.89 2.85
CA ARG A 163 25.79 22.02 1.85
C ARG A 163 26.28 21.85 0.41
N GLU A 164 27.53 22.17 0.12
CA GLU A 164 28.19 21.95 -1.18
C GLU A 164 28.68 20.49 -1.34
N GLY A 165 28.61 19.65 -0.27
CA GLY A 165 29.03 18.25 -0.32
C GLY A 165 30.55 18.02 -0.24
N GLU A 166 31.35 19.07 -0.02
CA GLU A 166 32.83 18.96 0.05
C GLU A 166 33.32 18.11 1.23
N LEU A 167 32.47 17.92 2.25
CA LEU A 167 32.78 17.18 3.47
C LEU A 167 32.14 15.78 3.52
N ASP A 168 31.42 15.35 2.48
CA ASP A 168 30.59 14.14 2.47
C ASP A 168 31.37 12.86 2.84
N ASP A 169 32.62 12.73 2.37
CA ASP A 169 33.48 11.56 2.60
C ASP A 169 34.27 11.61 3.90
N ARG A 170 34.23 12.73 4.63
CA ARG A 170 34.94 12.85 5.90
C ARG A 170 34.23 12.06 6.99
N GLU A 171 34.98 11.33 7.82
CA GLU A 171 34.48 10.59 8.95
C GLU A 171 34.29 11.50 10.18
N ILE A 172 33.19 11.33 10.86
CA ILE A 172 32.90 11.98 12.15
C ILE A 172 32.43 10.94 13.16
N GLU A 173 32.70 11.19 14.42
CA GLU A 173 32.11 10.45 15.53
C GLU A 173 30.81 11.15 15.96
N ILE A 174 29.70 10.46 15.82
CA ILE A 174 28.41 10.95 16.29
C ILE A 174 27.82 10.01 17.32
N GLU A 175 27.12 10.60 18.26
CA GLU A 175 26.31 9.87 19.23
C GLU A 175 24.91 9.66 18.62
N VAL A 176 24.63 8.42 18.22
CA VAL A 176 23.35 8.02 17.67
C VAL A 176 22.62 7.19 18.73
N ARG A 177 21.35 7.54 19.01
CA ARG A 177 20.49 6.66 19.80
C ARG A 177 20.34 5.33 19.06
N ALA A 178 20.71 4.24 19.72
CA ALA A 178 20.41 2.92 19.18
C ALA A 178 18.89 2.84 19.07
N LEU A 179 18.38 2.77 17.84
CA LEU A 179 17.01 2.33 17.61
C LEU A 179 16.86 1.00 18.35
N PRO A 180 15.81 0.81 19.15
CA PRO A 180 15.58 -0.49 19.74
C PRO A 180 15.50 -1.47 18.56
N VAL A 181 16.50 -2.33 18.46
CA VAL A 181 16.42 -3.50 17.57
C VAL A 181 15.21 -4.25 18.11
N GLY A 182 14.10 -4.18 17.38
CA GLY A 182 12.92 -4.95 17.71
C GLY A 182 13.32 -6.41 17.71
N VAL A 183 13.59 -6.94 18.88
CA VAL A 183 13.61 -8.38 19.08
C VAL A 183 12.14 -8.76 18.95
N GLU A 184 11.73 -9.16 17.76
CA GLU A 184 10.47 -9.86 17.57
C GLU A 184 10.57 -11.18 18.32
N ILE A 185 10.11 -11.14 19.57
CA ILE A 185 9.88 -12.37 20.32
C ILE A 185 8.63 -12.96 19.70
N MET A 186 8.79 -13.93 18.80
CA MET A 186 7.68 -14.75 18.31
C MET A 186 7.14 -15.55 19.50
N ALA A 187 6.08 -15.03 20.10
CA ALA A 187 5.35 -15.76 21.13
C ALA A 187 4.38 -16.76 20.49
N PRO A 188 4.21 -17.94 21.08
CA PRO A 188 3.13 -18.84 20.69
C PRO A 188 1.75 -18.16 20.85
N PRO A 189 0.75 -18.54 20.05
CA PRO A 189 -0.60 -17.99 20.15
C PRO A 189 -1.14 -18.15 21.59
N GLY A 190 -1.63 -17.05 22.17
CA GLY A 190 -2.18 -17.03 23.55
C GLY A 190 -1.27 -16.43 24.63
N MET A 191 -0.04 -16.00 24.31
CA MET A 191 0.87 -15.37 25.28
C MET A 191 1.18 -13.90 24.94
N GLU A 192 0.33 -13.24 24.17
CA GLU A 192 0.54 -11.88 23.67
C GLU A 192 0.65 -10.83 24.78
N GLU A 193 -0.16 -10.94 25.83
CA GLU A 193 -0.12 -10.00 26.97
C GLU A 193 1.18 -10.10 27.79
N MET A 194 1.71 -11.30 27.97
CA MET A 194 2.95 -11.52 28.68
C MET A 194 4.15 -11.03 27.87
N THR A 195 4.08 -11.15 26.54
CA THR A 195 5.12 -10.64 25.64
C THR A 195 5.11 -9.11 25.60
N GLN A 196 3.94 -8.47 25.66
CA GLN A 196 3.82 -7.02 25.78
C GLN A 196 4.37 -6.48 27.11
N GLN A 197 4.12 -7.16 28.21
CA GLN A 197 4.69 -6.79 29.52
C GLN A 197 6.22 -6.95 29.53
N LEU A 198 6.75 -8.03 28.95
CA LEU A 198 8.19 -8.23 28.82
C LEU A 198 8.82 -7.21 27.88
N GLN A 199 8.21 -6.88 26.73
CA GLN A 199 8.68 -5.82 25.84
C GLN A 199 8.68 -4.45 26.53
N GLY A 200 7.64 -4.12 27.30
CA GLY A 200 7.60 -2.89 28.11
C GLY A 200 8.70 -2.83 29.16
N MET A 201 9.01 -3.96 29.80
CA MET A 201 10.08 -4.07 30.78
C MET A 201 11.46 -3.95 30.14
N PHE A 202 11.68 -4.55 28.96
CA PHE A 202 12.92 -4.42 28.19
C PHE A 202 13.10 -3.01 27.59
N GLN A 203 12.03 -2.33 27.16
CA GLN A 203 12.08 -0.94 26.72
C GLN A 203 12.47 0.01 27.86
N ASN A 204 11.99 -0.23 29.07
CA ASN A 204 12.37 0.56 30.24
C ASN A 204 13.78 0.29 30.76
N LEU A 205 14.29 -0.94 30.61
CA LEU A 205 15.67 -1.32 30.99
C LEU A 205 16.70 -0.94 29.89
N GLY A 206 16.25 -0.78 28.62
CA GLY A 206 17.07 -0.37 27.48
C GLY A 206 17.17 1.14 27.29
N GLY A 207 16.66 1.93 28.25
CA GLY A 207 16.60 3.38 28.15
C GLY A 207 17.95 4.00 27.81
N GLY A 208 18.07 4.47 26.54
CA GLY A 208 19.00 5.51 26.20
C GLY A 208 20.48 5.15 26.07
N ARG A 209 20.85 3.92 25.72
CA ARG A 209 22.25 3.66 25.35
C ARG A 209 22.55 4.31 23.99
N SER A 210 23.07 5.55 24.05
CA SER A 210 23.72 6.17 22.90
C SER A 210 25.00 5.37 22.58
N ARG A 211 25.20 5.07 21.31
CA ARG A 211 26.44 4.47 20.83
C ARG A 211 27.15 5.49 19.96
N GLN A 212 28.42 5.74 20.28
CA GLN A 212 29.31 6.48 19.40
C GLN A 212 29.56 5.61 18.16
N ARG A 213 29.30 6.17 16.98
CA ARG A 213 29.61 5.55 15.68
C ARG A 213 30.45 6.50 14.86
N LYS A 214 31.48 5.93 14.23
CA LYS A 214 32.25 6.61 13.17
C LYS A 214 31.52 6.36 11.84
N LEU A 215 31.07 7.42 11.22
CA LEU A 215 30.34 7.38 9.94
C LEU A 215 30.84 8.52 9.04
N LYS A 216 30.71 8.33 7.73
CA LYS A 216 30.87 9.42 6.78
C LYS A 216 29.79 10.47 7.00
N ILE A 217 30.13 11.75 6.82
CA ILE A 217 29.20 12.87 7.07
C ILE A 217 27.89 12.71 6.29
N LYS A 218 27.95 12.24 5.05
CA LYS A 218 26.75 11.96 4.23
C LYS A 218 25.78 10.97 4.88
N GLU A 219 26.31 9.89 5.46
CA GLU A 219 25.50 8.88 6.16
C GLU A 219 25.03 9.38 7.51
N ALA A 220 25.93 10.07 8.23
CA ALA A 220 25.64 10.69 9.50
C ALA A 220 24.50 11.71 9.40
N LEU A 221 24.54 12.60 8.42
CA LEU A 221 23.49 13.59 8.16
C LEU A 221 22.12 12.93 7.94
N LYS A 222 22.06 11.88 7.12
CA LYS A 222 20.80 11.16 6.87
C LYS A 222 20.21 10.59 8.16
N LEU A 223 21.04 9.93 8.96
CA LEU A 223 20.60 9.34 10.24
C LEU A 223 20.19 10.41 11.26
N LEU A 224 20.94 11.53 11.31
CA LEU A 224 20.63 12.62 12.22
C LEU A 224 19.35 13.38 11.84
N VAL A 225 19.09 13.57 10.53
CA VAL A 225 17.82 14.16 10.06
C VAL A 225 16.63 13.31 10.49
N ASP A 226 16.72 11.98 10.34
CA ASP A 226 15.64 11.09 10.75
C ASP A 226 15.46 11.08 12.28
N GLU A 227 16.55 11.14 13.05
CA GLU A 227 16.51 11.23 14.53
C GLU A 227 15.92 12.56 15.00
N GLU A 228 16.36 13.70 14.43
CA GLU A 228 15.83 15.02 14.82
C GLU A 228 14.38 15.19 14.39
N ALA A 229 13.99 14.69 13.21
CA ALA A 229 12.61 14.67 12.79
C ALA A 229 11.72 13.86 13.76
N ALA A 230 12.19 12.69 14.19
CA ALA A 230 11.47 11.89 15.18
C ALA A 230 11.30 12.60 16.54
N LYS A 231 12.31 13.38 16.98
CA LYS A 231 12.22 14.17 18.23
C LYS A 231 11.22 15.34 18.14
N MET A 232 11.03 15.89 16.93
CA MET A 232 10.14 17.02 16.70
C MET A 232 8.66 16.63 16.59
N VAL A 233 8.37 15.33 16.48
CA VAL A 233 7.00 14.80 16.39
C VAL A 233 6.48 14.47 17.79
N ASN A 234 5.31 14.98 18.12
CA ASN A 234 4.62 14.63 19.37
C ASN A 234 3.89 13.28 19.17
N GLU A 235 4.39 12.22 19.79
CA GLU A 235 3.88 10.86 19.67
C GLU A 235 2.43 10.70 20.16
N GLU A 236 1.99 11.43 21.18
CA GLU A 236 0.62 11.34 21.69
C GLU A 236 -0.38 12.00 20.73
N GLU A 237 -0.05 13.18 20.24
CA GLU A 237 -0.86 13.87 19.24
C GLU A 237 -0.91 13.09 17.92
N LEU A 238 0.22 12.49 17.51
CA LEU A 238 0.30 11.64 16.33
C LEU A 238 -0.63 10.43 16.46
N LYS A 239 -0.63 9.74 17.60
CA LYS A 239 -1.51 8.58 17.84
C LYS A 239 -2.98 8.99 17.80
N ALA A 240 -3.36 10.08 18.49
CA ALA A 240 -4.72 10.57 18.49
C ALA A 240 -5.21 10.92 17.07
N ARG A 241 -4.41 11.64 16.29
CA ARG A 241 -4.71 11.97 14.89
C ARG A 241 -4.76 10.75 13.98
N ALA A 242 -3.92 9.76 14.22
CA ALA A 242 -3.93 8.52 13.45
C ALA A 242 -5.20 7.69 13.72
N VAL A 243 -5.62 7.59 14.97
CA VAL A 243 -6.88 6.93 15.35
C VAL A 243 -8.06 7.66 14.69
N GLU A 244 -8.14 8.97 14.82
CA GLU A 244 -9.17 9.78 14.17
C GLU A 244 -9.17 9.59 12.64
N ASN A 245 -7.98 9.56 12.01
CA ASN A 245 -7.88 9.33 10.58
C ASN A 245 -8.35 7.92 10.18
N ALA A 246 -8.06 6.90 10.98
CA ALA A 246 -8.57 5.54 10.75
C ALA A 246 -10.09 5.49 10.86
N GLU A 247 -10.66 6.09 11.90
CA GLU A 247 -12.12 6.14 12.12
C GLU A 247 -12.87 6.89 11.02
N GLN A 248 -12.38 8.08 10.64
CA GLN A 248 -13.12 8.99 9.75
C GLN A 248 -12.83 8.73 8.26
N ASN A 249 -11.64 8.19 7.94
CA ASN A 249 -11.16 8.05 6.57
C ASN A 249 -10.76 6.62 6.19
N GLY A 250 -10.71 5.69 7.13
CA GLY A 250 -10.29 4.31 6.89
C GLY A 250 -11.08 3.62 5.77
N ILE A 251 -10.40 2.82 4.95
CA ILE A 251 -11.00 1.99 3.90
C ILE A 251 -10.55 0.55 4.12
N VAL A 252 -11.51 -0.33 4.30
CA VAL A 252 -11.29 -1.78 4.40
C VAL A 252 -11.80 -2.44 3.13
N PHE A 253 -10.91 -3.15 2.44
CA PHE A 253 -11.27 -3.96 1.28
C PHE A 253 -11.27 -5.44 1.68
N ILE A 254 -12.45 -6.06 1.63
CA ILE A 254 -12.66 -7.48 1.94
C ILE A 254 -12.78 -8.23 0.63
N ASP A 255 -11.75 -9.00 0.27
CA ASP A 255 -11.72 -9.81 -0.94
C ASP A 255 -12.30 -11.21 -0.68
N GLU A 256 -12.74 -11.86 -1.75
CA GLU A 256 -13.26 -13.23 -1.73
C GLU A 256 -14.45 -13.47 -0.77
N ILE A 257 -15.33 -12.48 -0.62
CA ILE A 257 -16.49 -12.60 0.25
C ILE A 257 -17.46 -13.70 -0.19
N ASP A 258 -17.48 -14.03 -1.47
CA ASP A 258 -18.23 -15.13 -2.06
C ASP A 258 -17.81 -16.51 -1.56
N LYS A 259 -16.58 -16.65 -1.07
CA LYS A 259 -16.04 -17.91 -0.54
C LYS A 259 -16.59 -18.25 0.86
N ILE A 260 -17.05 -17.24 1.59
CA ILE A 260 -17.71 -17.41 2.90
C ILE A 260 -19.24 -17.38 2.80
N ALA A 261 -19.82 -17.23 1.59
CA ALA A 261 -21.25 -17.36 1.35
C ALA A 261 -21.69 -18.83 1.48
N ARG A 262 -22.96 -19.04 1.86
CA ARG A 262 -23.55 -20.39 1.96
C ARG A 262 -23.45 -21.13 0.63
N ARG A 263 -23.12 -22.41 0.67
CA ARG A 263 -23.27 -23.34 -0.47
C ARG A 263 -24.42 -24.29 -0.18
N GLN A 264 -25.29 -24.49 -1.15
CA GLN A 264 -26.52 -25.27 -1.00
C GLN A 264 -26.32 -26.78 -0.74
N GLU A 265 -25.08 -27.32 -0.79
CA GLU A 265 -24.85 -28.77 -0.88
C GLU A 265 -23.91 -29.40 0.18
N THR A 266 -23.43 -28.70 1.21
CA THR A 266 -22.47 -29.30 2.17
C THR A 266 -22.87 -29.13 3.62
N THR A 267 -23.30 -30.22 4.26
CA THR A 267 -23.49 -30.32 5.71
C THR A 267 -22.12 -30.45 6.41
N GLY A 268 -21.78 -29.48 7.26
CA GLY A 268 -20.68 -29.59 8.21
C GLY A 268 -19.58 -28.51 8.14
N ALA A 269 -19.17 -28.06 6.94
CA ALA A 269 -18.19 -26.99 6.78
C ALA A 269 -18.81 -25.58 6.70
N ASP A 270 -20.13 -25.50 6.54
CA ASP A 270 -20.85 -24.24 6.32
C ASP A 270 -21.06 -23.42 7.60
N VAL A 271 -21.04 -24.04 8.77
CA VAL A 271 -21.23 -23.36 10.06
C VAL A 271 -20.11 -22.36 10.30
N SER A 272 -18.86 -22.75 10.02
CA SER A 272 -17.69 -21.87 10.20
C SER A 272 -17.69 -20.66 9.23
N ARG A 273 -18.23 -20.81 8.01
CA ARG A 273 -18.31 -19.71 7.03
C ARG A 273 -19.37 -18.68 7.39
N GLU A 274 -20.53 -19.12 7.86
CA GLU A 274 -21.57 -18.24 8.37
C GLU A 274 -21.11 -17.53 9.64
N GLY A 275 -20.35 -18.19 10.51
CA GLY A 275 -19.71 -17.60 11.68
C GLY A 275 -18.84 -16.41 11.33
N VAL A 276 -17.95 -16.53 10.32
CA VAL A 276 -17.13 -15.40 9.84
C VAL A 276 -17.98 -14.23 9.35
N GLN A 277 -19.09 -14.47 8.65
CA GLN A 277 -19.99 -13.39 8.24
C GLN A 277 -20.63 -12.69 9.45
N ARG A 278 -21.02 -13.45 10.48
CA ARG A 278 -21.58 -12.90 11.73
C ARG A 278 -20.54 -12.10 12.52
N ASP A 279 -19.28 -12.53 12.51
CA ASP A 279 -18.18 -11.81 13.17
C ASP A 279 -17.78 -10.52 12.41
N LEU A 280 -17.92 -10.50 11.08
CA LEU A 280 -17.70 -9.30 10.26
C LEU A 280 -18.82 -8.26 10.43
N LEU A 281 -20.04 -8.71 10.77
CA LEU A 281 -21.22 -7.84 10.81
C LEU A 281 -21.06 -6.66 11.78
N PRO A 282 -20.63 -6.84 13.05
CA PRO A 282 -20.41 -5.73 13.97
C PRO A 282 -19.45 -4.68 13.44
N LEU A 283 -18.36 -5.09 12.76
CA LEU A 283 -17.40 -4.16 12.18
C LEU A 283 -18.04 -3.29 11.09
N VAL A 284 -18.89 -3.89 10.26
CA VAL A 284 -19.57 -3.23 9.14
C VAL A 284 -20.76 -2.38 9.61
N GLU A 285 -21.37 -2.73 10.72
CA GLU A 285 -22.47 -1.98 11.34
C GLU A 285 -22.02 -0.78 12.15
N GLY A 286 -20.82 -0.85 12.71
CA GLY A 286 -20.24 0.10 13.63
C GLY A 286 -20.07 -0.52 15.02
N CYS A 287 -18.86 -0.69 15.45
CA CYS A 287 -18.48 -1.16 16.77
C CYS A 287 -17.23 -0.46 17.27
N THR A 288 -16.89 -0.75 18.51
CA THR A 288 -15.66 -0.24 19.14
C THR A 288 -14.65 -1.37 19.30
N VAL A 289 -13.46 -1.22 18.75
CA VAL A 289 -12.38 -2.21 18.82
C VAL A 289 -11.23 -1.65 19.65
N ASN A 290 -10.71 -2.44 20.57
CA ASN A 290 -9.55 -2.08 21.37
C ASN A 290 -8.25 -2.34 20.60
N THR A 291 -7.39 -1.32 20.56
CA THR A 291 -6.07 -1.41 19.93
C THR A 291 -4.98 -0.92 20.87
N LYS A 292 -3.72 -1.19 20.56
CA LYS A 292 -2.57 -0.67 21.32
C LYS A 292 -2.43 0.86 21.27
N TYR A 293 -3.21 1.53 20.41
CA TYR A 293 -3.23 2.99 20.27
C TYR A 293 -4.47 3.66 20.88
N GLY A 294 -5.33 2.86 21.48
CA GLY A 294 -6.61 3.28 22.06
C GLY A 294 -7.80 2.57 21.41
N THR A 295 -8.99 2.96 21.82
CA THR A 295 -10.25 2.44 21.26
C THR A 295 -10.55 3.10 19.91
N VAL A 296 -11.08 2.32 18.97
CA VAL A 296 -11.35 2.73 17.58
C VAL A 296 -12.78 2.38 17.22
N LYS A 297 -13.53 3.36 16.73
CA LYS A 297 -14.91 3.18 16.25
C LYS A 297 -14.93 2.95 14.75
N THR A 298 -15.73 1.98 14.31
CA THR A 298 -15.80 1.62 12.87
C THR A 298 -16.96 2.26 12.12
N ASP A 299 -17.82 3.06 12.79
CA ASP A 299 -19.04 3.66 12.25
C ASP A 299 -18.85 4.43 10.94
N HIS A 300 -17.66 5.00 10.73
CA HIS A 300 -17.35 5.82 9.56
C HIS A 300 -16.27 5.23 8.66
N VAL A 301 -15.82 4.01 8.94
CA VAL A 301 -14.95 3.24 8.06
C VAL A 301 -15.74 2.80 6.82
N LEU A 302 -15.15 2.95 5.63
CA LEU A 302 -15.76 2.46 4.39
C LEU A 302 -15.36 1.01 4.14
N PHE A 303 -16.32 0.13 4.10
CA PHE A 303 -16.11 -1.25 3.70
C PHE A 303 -16.44 -1.44 2.22
N ILE A 304 -15.52 -2.05 1.49
CA ILE A 304 -15.68 -2.44 0.10
C ILE A 304 -15.46 -3.95 0.06
N ALA A 305 -16.52 -4.71 -0.09
CA ALA A 305 -16.44 -6.15 -0.25
C ALA A 305 -16.33 -6.51 -1.73
N SER A 306 -15.62 -7.58 -2.05
CA SER A 306 -15.52 -8.09 -3.43
C SER A 306 -15.62 -9.61 -3.50
N GLY A 307 -16.24 -10.11 -4.55
CA GLY A 307 -16.35 -11.53 -4.85
C GLY A 307 -16.55 -11.77 -6.33
N ALA A 308 -16.22 -13.00 -6.76
CA ALA A 308 -16.47 -13.42 -8.12
C ALA A 308 -17.92 -13.92 -8.29
N PHE A 309 -18.49 -14.53 -7.27
CA PHE A 309 -19.86 -15.08 -7.24
C PHE A 309 -20.15 -16.08 -8.38
N HIS A 310 -19.14 -16.85 -8.81
CA HIS A 310 -19.33 -17.90 -9.83
C HIS A 310 -20.12 -19.10 -9.32
N MET A 311 -19.85 -19.50 -8.05
CA MET A 311 -20.46 -20.69 -7.41
C MET A 311 -21.50 -20.31 -6.35
N SER A 312 -21.69 -19.05 -6.06
CA SER A 312 -22.63 -18.50 -5.09
C SER A 312 -23.22 -17.21 -5.64
N LYS A 313 -24.28 -16.73 -5.02
CA LYS A 313 -24.93 -15.46 -5.38
C LYS A 313 -24.79 -14.48 -4.22
N PRO A 314 -24.88 -13.17 -4.46
CA PRO A 314 -24.94 -12.18 -3.37
C PRO A 314 -26.07 -12.43 -2.35
N SER A 315 -27.15 -13.09 -2.78
CA SER A 315 -28.27 -13.53 -1.92
C SER A 315 -27.90 -14.68 -0.95
N ASP A 316 -26.76 -15.33 -1.14
CA ASP A 316 -26.29 -16.42 -0.28
C ASP A 316 -25.47 -15.90 0.91
N LEU A 317 -25.19 -14.60 0.95
CA LEU A 317 -24.70 -13.91 2.16
C LEU A 317 -25.86 -13.80 3.17
N ILE A 318 -25.55 -13.72 4.47
CA ILE A 318 -26.59 -13.51 5.49
C ILE A 318 -27.35 -12.19 5.22
N PRO A 319 -28.67 -12.15 5.44
CA PRO A 319 -29.50 -10.99 5.10
C PRO A 319 -29.02 -9.68 5.73
N GLU A 320 -28.52 -9.75 6.96
CA GLU A 320 -28.01 -8.61 7.70
C GLU A 320 -26.80 -7.98 6.98
N LEU A 321 -25.85 -8.80 6.54
CA LEU A 321 -24.66 -8.34 5.81
C LEU A 321 -25.04 -7.79 4.43
N GLN A 322 -26.02 -8.40 3.75
CA GLN A 322 -26.54 -7.87 2.50
C GLN A 322 -27.12 -6.46 2.67
N GLY A 323 -27.84 -6.20 3.76
CA GLY A 323 -28.40 -4.90 4.09
C GLY A 323 -27.33 -3.83 4.36
N ARG A 324 -26.16 -4.24 4.83
CA ARG A 324 -25.02 -3.35 5.11
C ARG A 324 -24.11 -3.08 3.90
N LEU A 325 -24.35 -3.75 2.78
CA LEU A 325 -23.68 -3.55 1.49
C LEU A 325 -24.68 -3.05 0.43
N PRO A 326 -25.26 -1.85 0.62
CA PRO A 326 -26.38 -1.36 -0.20
C PRO A 326 -25.99 -1.02 -1.64
N ILE A 327 -24.72 -0.70 -1.89
CA ILE A 327 -24.24 -0.38 -3.24
C ILE A 327 -23.67 -1.64 -3.86
N ARG A 328 -24.36 -2.19 -4.86
CA ARG A 328 -23.90 -3.34 -5.63
C ARG A 328 -23.43 -2.90 -7.00
N VAL A 329 -22.23 -3.29 -7.39
CA VAL A 329 -21.61 -2.92 -8.67
C VAL A 329 -21.07 -4.16 -9.33
N GLU A 330 -21.52 -4.40 -10.56
CA GLU A 330 -20.99 -5.45 -11.40
C GLU A 330 -19.83 -4.91 -12.24
N LEU A 331 -18.73 -5.67 -12.25
CA LEU A 331 -17.59 -5.42 -13.11
C LEU A 331 -17.66 -6.36 -14.31
N GLU A 332 -17.52 -5.78 -15.47
CA GLU A 332 -17.60 -6.49 -16.74
C GLU A 332 -16.33 -7.35 -16.96
N PRO A 333 -16.45 -8.54 -17.58
CA PRO A 333 -15.29 -9.28 -18.03
C PRO A 333 -14.50 -8.49 -19.06
N LEU A 334 -13.19 -8.66 -19.06
CA LEU A 334 -12.31 -7.96 -19.99
C LEU A 334 -12.36 -8.59 -21.39
N LEU A 335 -12.50 -7.78 -22.42
CA LEU A 335 -12.42 -8.16 -23.82
C LEU A 335 -11.01 -7.93 -24.37
N VAL A 336 -10.69 -8.47 -25.55
CA VAL A 336 -9.39 -8.27 -26.22
C VAL A 336 -9.03 -6.78 -26.30
N GLN A 337 -10.00 -5.91 -26.63
CA GLN A 337 -9.76 -4.47 -26.70
C GLN A 337 -9.37 -3.87 -25.35
N ASP A 338 -9.93 -4.39 -24.25
CA ASP A 338 -9.55 -3.93 -22.92
C ASP A 338 -8.12 -4.36 -22.57
N PHE A 339 -7.69 -5.56 -22.99
CA PHE A 339 -6.30 -6.00 -22.83
C PHE A 339 -5.33 -5.11 -23.61
N VAL A 340 -5.64 -4.75 -24.85
CA VAL A 340 -4.85 -3.78 -25.65
C VAL A 340 -4.73 -2.45 -24.90
N ARG A 341 -5.83 -1.95 -24.40
CA ARG A 341 -5.87 -0.69 -23.65
C ARG A 341 -5.06 -0.80 -22.34
N ILE A 342 -5.16 -1.90 -21.60
CA ILE A 342 -4.39 -2.14 -20.37
C ILE A 342 -2.88 -2.16 -20.66
N LEU A 343 -2.47 -2.66 -21.81
CA LEU A 343 -1.06 -2.70 -22.23
C LEU A 343 -0.51 -1.32 -22.61
N THR A 344 -1.38 -0.36 -23.02
CA THR A 344 -0.94 0.90 -23.64
C THR A 344 -1.36 2.16 -22.90
N GLU A 345 -2.61 2.26 -22.44
CA GLU A 345 -3.19 3.51 -21.93
C GLU A 345 -2.69 3.91 -20.52
N PRO A 346 -2.59 3.01 -19.51
CA PRO A 346 -2.19 3.41 -18.17
C PRO A 346 -0.81 4.06 -18.14
N ASP A 347 -0.63 5.06 -17.26
CA ASP A 347 0.67 5.75 -17.09
C ASP A 347 1.81 4.78 -16.80
N ALA A 348 1.54 3.73 -16.05
CA ALA A 348 2.46 2.63 -15.77
C ALA A 348 2.00 1.36 -16.50
N SER A 349 1.76 1.42 -17.81
CA SER A 349 1.39 0.25 -18.61
C SER A 349 2.53 -0.78 -18.66
N LEU A 350 2.20 -2.06 -18.84
CA LEU A 350 3.21 -3.13 -18.88
C LEU A 350 4.26 -2.88 -19.97
N CYS A 351 3.85 -2.48 -21.16
CA CYS A 351 4.79 -2.15 -22.24
C CYS A 351 5.82 -1.09 -21.79
N ARG A 352 5.38 -0.02 -21.15
CA ARG A 352 6.28 1.03 -20.63
C ARG A 352 7.19 0.52 -19.51
N GLN A 353 6.67 -0.33 -18.63
CA GLN A 353 7.48 -0.91 -17.53
C GLN A 353 8.62 -1.75 -18.07
N TYR A 354 8.35 -2.68 -19.00
CA TYR A 354 9.39 -3.54 -19.57
C TYR A 354 10.37 -2.78 -20.46
N SER A 355 9.91 -1.80 -21.26
CA SER A 355 10.81 -0.91 -21.99
C SER A 355 11.74 -0.15 -21.06
N ALA A 356 11.24 0.38 -19.95
CA ALA A 356 12.07 1.08 -18.96
C ALA A 356 13.05 0.13 -18.23
N LEU A 357 12.64 -1.11 -17.94
CA LEU A 357 13.53 -2.11 -17.32
C LEU A 357 14.70 -2.47 -18.24
N LEU A 358 14.44 -2.81 -19.49
CA LEU A 358 15.48 -3.21 -20.45
C LEU A 358 16.37 -2.03 -20.87
N ALA A 359 15.84 -0.81 -20.86
CA ALA A 359 16.63 0.39 -21.10
C ALA A 359 17.73 0.61 -20.05
N THR A 360 17.60 0.09 -18.81
CA THR A 360 18.67 0.16 -17.80
C THR A 360 19.92 -0.61 -18.20
N GLU A 361 19.80 -1.61 -19.07
CA GLU A 361 20.91 -2.40 -19.63
C GLU A 361 21.28 -1.99 -21.06
N GLY A 362 20.66 -0.90 -21.55
CA GLY A 362 20.94 -0.34 -22.86
C GLY A 362 20.22 -1.04 -24.01
N VAL A 363 19.20 -1.85 -23.74
CA VAL A 363 18.35 -2.49 -24.77
C VAL A 363 17.13 -1.60 -25.03
N ASP A 364 16.93 -1.20 -26.29
CA ASP A 364 15.78 -0.42 -26.74
C ASP A 364 14.65 -1.36 -27.16
N LEU A 365 13.64 -1.50 -26.29
CA LEU A 365 12.47 -2.34 -26.51
C LEU A 365 11.29 -1.51 -26.99
N GLU A 366 10.85 -1.78 -28.23
CA GLU A 366 9.71 -1.11 -28.86
C GLU A 366 8.57 -2.09 -29.10
N PHE A 367 7.36 -1.71 -28.70
CA PHE A 367 6.14 -2.48 -28.96
C PHE A 367 5.38 -1.84 -30.12
N GLU A 368 5.22 -2.56 -31.22
CA GLU A 368 4.36 -2.17 -32.32
C GLU A 368 2.89 -2.46 -32.00
N ALA A 369 1.99 -1.71 -32.60
CA ALA A 369 0.53 -1.90 -32.45
C ALA A 369 0.10 -3.33 -32.83
N SER A 370 0.72 -3.92 -33.85
CA SER A 370 0.49 -5.30 -34.29
C SER A 370 0.89 -6.34 -33.25
N GLY A 371 2.01 -6.12 -32.58
CA GLY A 371 2.50 -6.97 -31.48
C GLY A 371 1.62 -6.85 -30.24
N VAL A 372 1.26 -5.63 -29.83
CA VAL A 372 0.34 -5.39 -28.70
C VAL A 372 -1.02 -6.06 -28.95
N GLN A 373 -1.57 -5.93 -30.15
CA GLN A 373 -2.84 -6.56 -30.51
C GLN A 373 -2.73 -8.10 -30.39
N ARG A 374 -1.66 -8.71 -30.94
CA ARG A 374 -1.48 -10.16 -30.88
C ARG A 374 -1.23 -10.64 -29.45
N LEU A 375 -0.49 -9.91 -28.65
CA LEU A 375 -0.26 -10.22 -27.23
C LEU A 375 -1.58 -10.23 -26.44
N ALA A 376 -2.44 -9.25 -26.68
CA ALA A 376 -3.78 -9.17 -26.08
C ALA A 376 -4.66 -10.37 -26.51
N GLU A 377 -4.63 -10.75 -27.78
CA GLU A 377 -5.35 -11.91 -28.30
C GLU A 377 -4.88 -13.20 -27.64
N VAL A 378 -3.56 -13.42 -27.54
CA VAL A 378 -2.98 -14.59 -26.87
C VAL A 378 -3.41 -14.67 -25.42
N ALA A 379 -3.30 -13.56 -24.67
CA ALA A 379 -3.70 -13.51 -23.27
C ALA A 379 -5.21 -13.82 -23.09
N PHE A 380 -6.05 -13.32 -23.99
CA PHE A 380 -7.48 -13.58 -23.99
C PHE A 380 -7.77 -15.05 -24.35
N GLU A 381 -7.17 -15.60 -25.40
CA GLU A 381 -7.33 -16.98 -25.83
C GLU A 381 -6.93 -17.97 -24.71
N VAL A 382 -5.82 -17.71 -23.99
CA VAL A 382 -5.39 -18.53 -22.86
C VAL A 382 -6.37 -18.44 -21.70
N ASN A 383 -6.91 -17.26 -21.38
CA ASN A 383 -7.95 -17.11 -20.36
C ASN A 383 -9.25 -17.85 -20.69
N GLU A 384 -9.62 -17.92 -21.97
CA GLU A 384 -10.82 -18.67 -22.42
C GLU A 384 -10.62 -20.20 -22.35
N ARG A 385 -9.40 -20.67 -22.56
CA ARG A 385 -9.08 -22.11 -22.59
C ARG A 385 -8.67 -22.68 -21.24
N THR A 386 -8.18 -21.83 -20.33
CA THR A 386 -7.69 -22.23 -19.01
C THR A 386 -8.50 -21.56 -17.90
N GLU A 387 -7.92 -21.41 -16.73
CA GLU A 387 -8.51 -20.60 -15.66
C GLU A 387 -8.44 -19.11 -16.00
N ASN A 388 -9.59 -18.46 -16.04
CA ASN A 388 -9.65 -17.01 -16.32
C ASN A 388 -9.17 -16.19 -15.13
N ILE A 389 -7.94 -15.68 -15.21
CA ILE A 389 -7.32 -14.79 -14.22
C ILE A 389 -7.34 -13.33 -14.64
N GLY A 390 -8.07 -13.00 -15.72
CA GLY A 390 -8.24 -11.64 -16.23
C GLY A 390 -6.92 -10.99 -16.64
N ALA A 391 -6.76 -9.70 -16.34
CA ALA A 391 -5.57 -8.94 -16.71
C ALA A 391 -4.25 -9.46 -16.09
N ARG A 392 -4.31 -10.30 -15.07
CA ARG A 392 -3.10 -10.91 -14.51
C ARG A 392 -2.40 -11.81 -15.54
N ARG A 393 -3.14 -12.37 -16.50
CA ARG A 393 -2.59 -13.14 -17.60
C ARG A 393 -1.58 -12.35 -18.44
N LEU A 394 -1.76 -11.04 -18.57
CA LEU A 394 -0.81 -10.21 -19.32
C LEU A 394 0.59 -10.22 -18.72
N HIS A 395 0.73 -10.34 -17.40
CA HIS A 395 2.06 -10.46 -16.77
C HIS A 395 2.73 -11.77 -17.14
N THR A 396 2.02 -12.90 -17.04
CA THR A 396 2.62 -14.23 -17.37
C THR A 396 3.00 -14.33 -18.84
N VAL A 397 2.14 -13.81 -19.71
CA VAL A 397 2.39 -13.80 -21.16
C VAL A 397 3.56 -12.88 -21.52
N MET A 398 3.65 -11.71 -20.88
CA MET A 398 4.75 -10.77 -21.11
C MET A 398 6.10 -11.30 -20.61
N GLU A 399 6.13 -11.89 -19.40
CA GLU A 399 7.35 -12.54 -18.87
C GLU A 399 7.85 -13.62 -19.82
N ARG A 400 6.96 -14.47 -20.32
CA ARG A 400 7.34 -15.52 -21.26
C ARG A 400 7.81 -14.98 -22.60
N LEU A 401 7.13 -13.94 -23.12
CA LEU A 401 7.51 -13.30 -24.37
C LEU A 401 8.93 -12.73 -24.35
N LEU A 402 9.30 -12.13 -23.23
CA LEU A 402 10.56 -11.39 -23.09
C LEU A 402 11.66 -12.19 -22.36
N GLU A 403 11.42 -13.47 -22.01
CA GLU A 403 12.34 -14.29 -21.22
C GLU A 403 13.76 -14.31 -21.82
N SER A 404 13.89 -14.61 -23.12
CA SER A 404 15.20 -14.68 -23.77
C SER A 404 15.89 -13.32 -23.87
N VAL A 405 15.12 -12.26 -24.16
CA VAL A 405 15.68 -10.90 -24.24
C VAL A 405 16.13 -10.41 -22.87
N SER A 406 15.34 -10.67 -21.83
CA SER A 406 15.68 -10.31 -20.45
C SER A 406 16.90 -11.06 -19.93
N PHE A 407 17.06 -12.34 -20.31
CA PHE A 407 18.21 -13.15 -19.91
C PHE A 407 19.52 -12.64 -20.56
N ASP A 408 19.44 -12.31 -21.85
CA ASP A 408 20.62 -11.85 -22.61
C ASP A 408 20.85 -10.33 -22.58
N ALA A 409 20.03 -9.56 -21.86
CA ALA A 409 20.00 -8.09 -21.94
C ALA A 409 21.37 -7.44 -21.68
N ALA A 410 22.09 -7.92 -20.66
CA ALA A 410 23.44 -7.42 -20.31
C ALA A 410 24.44 -7.57 -21.45
N ASP A 411 24.34 -8.64 -22.27
CA ASP A 411 25.23 -8.93 -23.39
C ASP A 411 24.78 -8.24 -24.70
N ARG A 412 23.57 -7.68 -24.73
CA ARG A 412 22.95 -7.04 -25.90
C ARG A 412 22.84 -5.51 -25.78
N SER A 413 23.65 -4.89 -24.96
CA SER A 413 23.64 -3.42 -24.81
C SER A 413 23.79 -2.71 -26.16
N GLY A 414 22.96 -1.72 -26.43
CA GLY A 414 22.90 -1.00 -27.72
C GLY A 414 22.03 -1.68 -28.79
N SER A 415 21.41 -2.83 -28.51
CA SER A 415 20.50 -3.49 -29.45
C SER A 415 19.09 -2.89 -29.36
N ARG A 416 18.37 -2.99 -30.50
CA ARG A 416 16.94 -2.64 -30.58
C ARG A 416 16.13 -3.94 -30.83
N VAL A 417 15.11 -4.12 -30.01
CA VAL A 417 14.18 -5.26 -30.13
C VAL A 417 12.79 -4.70 -30.44
N VAL A 418 12.21 -5.15 -31.55
CA VAL A 418 10.87 -4.74 -31.98
C VAL A 418 9.93 -5.91 -31.75
N VAL A 419 8.90 -5.67 -30.93
CA VAL A 419 7.85 -6.64 -30.65
C VAL A 419 6.68 -6.36 -31.59
N ASP A 420 6.71 -7.01 -32.73
CA ASP A 420 5.65 -7.05 -33.73
C ASP A 420 4.82 -8.35 -33.61
N ARG A 421 3.87 -8.53 -34.54
CA ARG A 421 3.02 -9.74 -34.56
C ARG A 421 3.83 -11.02 -34.72
N ASP A 422 4.83 -11.01 -35.60
CA ASP A 422 5.63 -12.19 -35.93
C ASP A 422 6.50 -12.59 -34.76
N TYR A 423 7.06 -11.62 -34.05
CA TYR A 423 7.80 -11.83 -32.81
C TYR A 423 6.93 -12.52 -31.74
N VAL A 424 5.69 -12.03 -31.54
CA VAL A 424 4.74 -12.62 -30.58
C VAL A 424 4.35 -14.03 -30.99
N GLU A 425 4.04 -14.25 -32.26
CA GLU A 425 3.66 -15.58 -32.77
C GLU A 425 4.83 -16.60 -32.69
N GLY A 426 6.06 -16.16 -32.97
CA GLY A 426 7.26 -16.99 -32.87
C GLY A 426 7.57 -17.46 -31.45
N ASN A 427 7.35 -16.60 -30.44
CA ASN A 427 7.66 -16.93 -29.05
C ASN A 427 6.49 -17.57 -28.27
N LEU A 428 5.24 -17.24 -28.63
CA LEU A 428 4.04 -17.64 -27.88
C LEU A 428 3.06 -18.49 -28.68
N GLY A 429 3.17 -18.56 -30.02
CA GLY A 429 2.17 -19.19 -30.87
C GLY A 429 1.97 -20.69 -30.59
N GLU A 430 3.02 -21.43 -30.33
CA GLU A 430 2.94 -22.86 -29.96
C GLU A 430 2.33 -23.04 -28.56
N LEU A 431 2.78 -22.22 -27.58
CA LEU A 431 2.27 -22.23 -26.20
C LEU A 431 0.78 -21.89 -26.13
N ALA A 432 0.32 -20.95 -26.95
CA ALA A 432 -1.08 -20.57 -27.00
C ALA A 432 -1.98 -21.65 -27.61
N ARG A 433 -1.43 -22.50 -28.48
CA ARG A 433 -2.19 -23.60 -29.14
C ARG A 433 -2.24 -24.87 -28.30
N ASP A 434 -1.21 -25.16 -27.53
CA ASP A 434 -1.11 -26.35 -26.69
C ASP A 434 -1.76 -26.08 -25.32
N GLN A 435 -2.84 -26.83 -25.05
CA GLN A 435 -3.64 -26.63 -23.82
C GLN A 435 -2.88 -27.08 -22.56
N ASP A 436 -2.06 -28.10 -22.68
CA ASP A 436 -1.27 -28.58 -21.53
C ASP A 436 -0.10 -27.65 -21.23
N LEU A 437 0.62 -27.18 -22.25
CA LEU A 437 1.71 -26.22 -22.09
C LEU A 437 1.20 -24.89 -21.58
N SER A 438 0.06 -24.39 -22.07
CA SER A 438 -0.52 -23.12 -21.58
C SER A 438 -0.99 -23.21 -20.13
N ARG A 439 -1.38 -24.38 -19.66
CA ARG A 439 -1.83 -24.61 -18.28
C ARG A 439 -0.68 -24.62 -17.27
N TYR A 440 0.51 -25.03 -17.69
CA TYR A 440 1.69 -25.13 -16.81
C TYR A 440 2.67 -23.96 -16.94
N ILE A 441 2.68 -23.27 -18.07
CA ILE A 441 3.69 -22.25 -18.39
C ILE A 441 3.11 -20.84 -18.42
N LEU A 442 1.87 -20.68 -18.82
CA LEU A 442 1.13 -19.42 -18.87
C LEU A 442 0.02 -19.38 -17.84
#